data_43d7ddbf59406df15c821eba886ff9ad
#
_entry.id   43d7ddbf59406df15c821eba886ff9ad
#
_cell.length_a   1.000
_cell.length_b   1.000
_cell.length_c   1.000
_cell.angle_alpha   90.00
_cell.angle_beta   90.00
_cell.angle_gamma   90.00
#
_symmetry.space_group_name_H-M   'P 1'
#
loop_
_entity.id
_entity.type
_entity.pdbx_description
1 polymer ?
#
loop_
_entity_poly.entity_id
_entity_poly.type
_entity_poly.pdbx_seq_one_letter_code
_entity_poly.pdbx_strand_id
1 'polypeptide(L)'
;MSDDLSFGETLRTRRMAKAESDPTFSLRQVAGRVGIEPSSLSTIERGDEPPPGEQTIRRLAEELGENPDALLALAGKVSSDLLEIIRERPTVVAELLRAMRGLSAKRVSAISRQIRDGDW
;
A
#
# COMPACT_ATOMS: atom_id res chain seq x y z
N MET A 1 -11.51 3.74 -18.86
CA MET A 1 -10.58 2.70 -18.42
C MET A 1 -9.57 3.28 -17.44
N SER A 2 -9.37 2.58 -16.39
CA SER A 2 -8.41 3.02 -15.39
C SER A 2 -7.00 2.61 -15.79
N ASP A 3 -6.03 3.49 -15.56
CA ASP A 3 -4.62 3.16 -15.72
C ASP A 3 -4.07 2.53 -14.46
N ASP A 4 -4.91 2.38 -13.44
CA ASP A 4 -4.49 1.82 -12.16
C ASP A 4 -4.29 0.32 -12.29
N LEU A 5 -3.14 -0.13 -11.82
CA LEU A 5 -2.87 -1.55 -11.73
C LEU A 5 -3.60 -2.11 -10.52
N SER A 6 -4.06 -3.34 -10.62
CA SER A 6 -4.61 -4.04 -9.48
C SER A 6 -3.48 -4.27 -8.46
N PHE A 7 -3.86 -4.68 -7.27
CA PHE A 7 -2.89 -5.01 -6.22
C PHE A 7 -1.88 -6.05 -6.71
N GLY A 8 -2.39 -7.16 -7.28
CA GLY A 8 -1.53 -8.23 -7.76
C GLY A 8 -0.60 -7.82 -8.88
N GLU A 9 -1.14 -7.07 -9.84
CA GLU A 9 -0.34 -6.57 -10.96
C GLU A 9 0.78 -5.64 -10.49
N THR A 10 0.48 -4.81 -9.51
CA THR A 10 1.47 -3.90 -8.92
C THR A 10 2.59 -4.69 -8.26
N LEU A 11 2.24 -5.71 -7.45
CA LEU A 11 3.24 -6.56 -6.83
C LEU A 11 4.15 -7.21 -7.87
N ARG A 12 3.54 -7.79 -8.88
CA ARG A 12 4.29 -8.48 -9.91
C ARG A 12 5.23 -7.54 -10.65
N THR A 13 4.70 -6.39 -11.07
CA THR A 13 5.48 -5.40 -11.82
C THR A 13 6.68 -4.92 -11.01
N ARG A 14 6.46 -4.60 -9.74
CA ARG A 14 7.54 -4.12 -8.88
C ARG A 14 8.56 -5.22 -8.60
N ARG A 15 8.10 -6.43 -8.32
CA ARG A 15 9.00 -7.55 -8.07
C ARG A 15 9.85 -7.88 -9.29
N MET A 16 9.22 -7.95 -10.45
CA MET A 16 9.93 -8.28 -11.69
C MET A 16 10.94 -7.22 -12.08
N ALA A 17 10.62 -5.95 -11.83
CA ALA A 17 11.55 -4.87 -12.09
C ALA A 17 12.83 -5.03 -11.26
N LYS A 18 12.70 -5.43 -10.00
CA LYS A 18 13.87 -5.68 -9.15
C LYS A 18 14.59 -6.96 -9.55
N ALA A 19 13.84 -7.97 -9.98
CA ALA A 19 14.42 -9.25 -10.37
C ALA A 19 15.30 -9.16 -11.62
N GLU A 20 15.12 -8.12 -12.43
CA GLU A 20 15.96 -7.92 -13.62
C GLU A 20 17.43 -7.80 -13.26
N SER A 21 17.76 -7.24 -12.11
CA SER A 21 19.13 -7.05 -11.69
C SER A 21 19.49 -7.80 -10.41
N ASP A 22 18.52 -8.46 -9.79
CA ASP A 22 18.73 -9.11 -8.50
C ASP A 22 17.91 -10.41 -8.40
N PRO A 23 18.59 -11.58 -8.49
CA PRO A 23 17.88 -12.86 -8.47
C PRO A 23 17.19 -13.15 -7.12
N THR A 24 17.51 -12.40 -6.07
CA THR A 24 16.83 -12.59 -4.78
C THR A 24 15.39 -12.07 -4.81
N PHE A 25 14.96 -11.47 -5.92
CA PHE A 25 13.58 -11.02 -6.11
C PHE A 25 12.77 -11.97 -6.98
N SER A 26 13.21 -13.22 -7.11
CA SER A 26 12.37 -14.25 -7.72
C SER A 26 11.13 -14.45 -6.86
N LEU A 27 10.08 -15.00 -7.45
CA LEU A 27 8.84 -15.28 -6.73
C LEU A 27 9.09 -16.08 -5.45
N ARG A 28 9.90 -17.14 -5.57
CA ARG A 28 10.20 -18.03 -4.45
C ARG A 28 10.95 -17.31 -3.33
N GLN A 29 11.93 -16.49 -3.70
CA GLN A 29 12.74 -15.79 -2.71
C GLN A 29 11.92 -14.75 -1.94
N VAL A 30 11.13 -13.96 -2.66
CA VAL A 30 10.30 -12.95 -2.01
C VAL A 30 9.25 -13.62 -1.11
N ALA A 31 8.58 -14.65 -1.61
CA ALA A 31 7.59 -15.39 -0.83
C ALA A 31 8.21 -15.92 0.47
N GLY A 32 9.41 -16.47 0.39
CA GLY A 32 10.10 -16.98 1.56
C GLY A 32 10.39 -15.92 2.60
N ARG A 33 10.85 -14.75 2.17
CA ARG A 33 11.16 -13.66 3.10
C ARG A 33 9.89 -13.08 3.74
N VAL A 34 8.80 -13.06 2.99
CA VAL A 34 7.52 -12.54 3.49
C VAL A 34 6.78 -13.56 4.35
N GLY A 35 7.15 -14.84 4.20
CA GLY A 35 6.56 -15.90 5.02
C GLY A 35 5.29 -16.51 4.45
N ILE A 36 5.15 -16.51 3.11
CA ILE A 36 4.01 -17.17 2.46
C ILE A 36 4.52 -18.18 1.43
N GLU A 37 3.62 -19.06 1.01
CA GLU A 37 3.98 -20.05 -0.01
C GLU A 37 4.18 -19.38 -1.37
N PRO A 38 5.16 -19.83 -2.17
CA PRO A 38 5.33 -19.29 -3.52
C PRO A 38 4.07 -19.39 -4.38
N SER A 39 3.32 -20.48 -4.24
CA SER A 39 2.06 -20.64 -4.96
C SER A 39 1.04 -19.59 -4.56
N SER A 40 0.99 -19.22 -3.27
CA SER A 40 0.10 -18.17 -2.81
C SER A 40 0.48 -16.82 -3.39
N LEU A 41 1.77 -16.50 -3.38
CA LEU A 41 2.21 -15.24 -3.97
C LEU A 41 1.89 -15.20 -5.47
N SER A 42 2.09 -16.31 -6.16
CA SER A 42 1.78 -16.42 -7.58
C SER A 42 0.29 -16.15 -7.86
N THR A 43 -0.61 -16.75 -7.08
CA THR A 43 -2.05 -16.55 -7.27
C THR A 43 -2.49 -15.13 -6.91
N ILE A 44 -1.86 -14.54 -5.91
CA ILE A 44 -2.12 -13.15 -5.55
C ILE A 44 -1.69 -12.21 -6.68
N GLU A 45 -0.52 -12.45 -7.24
CA GLU A 45 -0.01 -11.64 -8.35
C GLU A 45 -0.89 -11.71 -9.59
N ARG A 46 -1.48 -12.87 -9.83
CA ARG A 46 -2.41 -13.05 -10.97
C ARG A 46 -3.80 -12.50 -10.71
N GLY A 47 -4.09 -12.14 -9.47
CA GLY A 47 -5.43 -11.68 -9.10
C GLY A 47 -6.43 -12.81 -8.89
N ASP A 48 -5.95 -14.05 -8.78
CA ASP A 48 -6.80 -15.23 -8.56
C ASP A 48 -7.14 -15.43 -7.08
N GLU A 49 -6.44 -14.73 -6.20
CA GLU A 49 -6.73 -14.70 -4.78
C GLU A 49 -6.86 -13.25 -4.33
N PRO A 50 -7.68 -12.98 -3.32
CA PRO A 50 -7.76 -11.62 -2.77
C PRO A 50 -6.44 -11.23 -2.11
N PRO A 51 -6.20 -9.92 -1.92
CA PRO A 51 -5.00 -9.49 -1.21
C PRO A 51 -4.90 -10.11 0.17
N PRO A 52 -3.68 -10.36 0.65
CA PRO A 52 -3.49 -10.95 1.98
C PRO A 52 -3.79 -9.93 3.08
N GLY A 53 -3.63 -10.32 4.33
CA GLY A 53 -3.86 -9.44 5.46
C GLY A 53 -2.84 -8.32 5.58
N GLU A 54 -3.13 -7.39 6.46
CA GLU A 54 -2.32 -6.18 6.65
C GLU A 54 -0.84 -6.47 6.88
N GLN A 55 -0.53 -7.41 7.76
CA GLN A 55 0.86 -7.69 8.11
C GLN A 55 1.67 -8.19 6.91
N THR A 56 1.06 -9.07 6.13
CA THR A 56 1.71 -9.61 4.93
C THR A 56 1.93 -8.50 3.89
N ILE A 57 0.93 -7.63 3.72
CA ILE A 57 1.06 -6.50 2.79
C ILE A 57 2.19 -5.58 3.24
N ARG A 58 2.34 -5.32 4.53
CA ARG A 58 3.43 -4.51 5.05
C ARG A 58 4.79 -5.13 4.75
N ARG A 59 4.91 -6.44 4.91
CA ARG A 59 6.16 -7.14 4.61
C ARG A 59 6.48 -7.10 3.13
N LEU A 60 5.46 -7.26 2.29
CA LEU A 60 5.64 -7.13 0.84
C LEU A 60 6.12 -5.73 0.47
N ALA A 61 5.52 -4.70 1.08
CA ALA A 61 5.92 -3.32 0.82
C ALA A 61 7.38 -3.10 1.21
N GLU A 62 7.81 -3.59 2.37
CA GLU A 62 9.20 -3.48 2.80
C GLU A 62 10.15 -4.16 1.83
N GLU A 63 9.82 -5.36 1.40
CA GLU A 63 10.66 -6.11 0.45
C GLU A 63 10.80 -5.39 -0.88
N LEU A 64 9.72 -4.78 -1.36
CA LEU A 64 9.70 -4.15 -2.67
C LEU A 64 10.07 -2.67 -2.63
N GLY A 65 10.33 -2.12 -1.44
CA GLY A 65 10.66 -0.70 -1.31
C GLY A 65 9.47 0.21 -1.59
N GLU A 66 8.25 -0.28 -1.35
CA GLU A 66 7.03 0.49 -1.57
C GLU A 66 6.51 1.03 -0.25
N ASN A 67 5.73 2.10 -0.34
CA ASN A 67 5.08 2.66 0.84
C ASN A 67 3.98 1.70 1.31
N PRO A 68 4.00 1.26 2.59
CA PRO A 68 3.00 0.30 3.07
C PRO A 68 1.57 0.83 2.99
N ASP A 69 1.35 2.11 3.29
CA ASP A 69 0.01 2.68 3.23
C ASP A 69 -0.53 2.71 1.81
N ALA A 70 0.35 3.00 0.84
CA ALA A 70 -0.04 3.00 -0.57
C ALA A 70 -0.41 1.59 -1.03
N LEU A 71 0.38 0.60 -0.62
CA LEU A 71 0.12 -0.78 -1.00
C LEU A 71 -1.18 -1.30 -0.36
N LEU A 72 -1.42 -0.94 0.89
CA LEU A 72 -2.67 -1.26 1.58
C LEU A 72 -3.87 -0.64 0.86
N ALA A 73 -3.73 0.62 0.43
CA ALA A 73 -4.81 1.31 -0.28
C ALA A 73 -5.18 0.58 -1.57
N LEU A 74 -4.17 0.09 -2.30
CA LEU A 74 -4.42 -0.71 -3.51
C LEU A 74 -5.22 -1.97 -3.20
N ALA A 75 -5.05 -2.52 -2.01
CA ALA A 75 -5.79 -3.69 -1.56
C ALA A 75 -7.16 -3.33 -0.99
N GLY A 76 -7.54 -2.06 -1.04
CA GLY A 76 -8.80 -1.59 -0.46
C GLY A 76 -8.78 -1.59 1.06
N LYS A 77 -7.61 -1.44 1.65
CA LYS A 77 -7.43 -1.52 3.09
C LYS A 77 -6.80 -0.24 3.64
N VAL A 78 -7.02 -0.02 4.93
CA VAL A 78 -6.43 1.08 5.68
C VAL A 78 -5.68 0.46 6.85
N SER A 79 -4.48 0.97 7.16
CA SER A 79 -3.73 0.44 8.29
C SER A 79 -4.54 0.56 9.57
N SER A 80 -4.31 -0.36 10.51
CA SER A 80 -5.09 -0.42 11.75
C SER A 80 -4.97 0.85 12.59
N ASP A 81 -3.79 1.48 12.62
CA ASP A 81 -3.60 2.73 13.35
C ASP A 81 -4.40 3.89 12.75
N LEU A 82 -4.44 3.96 11.40
CA LEU A 82 -5.24 4.98 10.71
C LEU A 82 -6.73 4.75 10.94
N LEU A 83 -7.15 3.49 10.90
CA LEU A 83 -8.55 3.15 11.15
C LEU A 83 -8.96 3.55 12.57
N GLU A 84 -8.06 3.39 13.52
CA GLU A 84 -8.30 3.79 14.89
C GLU A 84 -8.51 5.31 15.02
N ILE A 85 -7.69 6.10 14.32
CA ILE A 85 -7.85 7.55 14.27
C ILE A 85 -9.20 7.93 13.67
N ILE A 86 -9.59 7.25 12.61
CA ILE A 86 -10.90 7.49 11.96
C ILE A 86 -12.03 7.19 12.94
N ARG A 87 -11.92 6.10 13.69
CA ARG A 87 -12.95 5.69 14.64
C ARG A 87 -13.12 6.68 15.80
N GLU A 88 -12.06 7.37 16.16
CA GLU A 88 -12.10 8.37 17.23
C GLU A 88 -12.95 9.57 16.84
N ARG A 89 -12.89 9.99 15.58
CA ARG A 89 -13.60 11.18 15.08
C ARG A 89 -14.11 10.93 13.67
N PRO A 90 -15.03 9.99 13.50
CA PRO A 90 -15.38 9.52 12.14
C PRO A 90 -15.96 10.61 11.24
N THR A 91 -16.82 11.46 11.79
CA THR A 91 -17.49 12.47 10.97
C THR A 91 -16.51 13.54 10.51
N VAL A 92 -15.71 14.06 11.43
CA VAL A 92 -14.74 15.11 11.12
C VAL A 92 -13.67 14.60 10.17
N VAL A 93 -13.18 13.38 10.39
CA VAL A 93 -12.16 12.79 9.53
C VAL A 93 -12.72 12.56 8.12
N ALA A 94 -13.96 12.07 8.02
CA ALA A 94 -14.58 11.87 6.71
C ALA A 94 -14.70 13.17 5.94
N GLU A 95 -15.11 14.25 6.61
CA GLU A 95 -15.19 15.57 5.99
C GLU A 95 -13.83 16.04 5.50
N LEU A 96 -12.80 15.86 6.34
CA LEU A 96 -11.44 16.25 5.99
C LEU A 96 -10.94 15.49 4.76
N LEU A 97 -11.12 14.18 4.75
CA LEU A 97 -10.66 13.36 3.64
C LEU A 97 -11.35 13.75 2.33
N ARG A 98 -12.65 13.99 2.39
CA ARG A 98 -13.38 14.41 1.19
C ARG A 98 -12.93 15.78 0.70
N ALA A 99 -12.63 16.69 1.62
CA ALA A 99 -12.15 18.02 1.27
C ALA A 99 -10.79 17.97 0.58
N MET A 100 -9.96 16.98 0.91
CA MET A 100 -8.64 16.81 0.30
C MET A 100 -8.72 16.39 -1.17
N ARG A 101 -9.85 15.87 -1.58
CA ARG A 101 -9.99 15.25 -2.90
C ARG A 101 -9.66 16.17 -4.07
N GLY A 102 -9.93 17.46 -3.92
CA GLY A 102 -9.66 18.43 -4.95
C GLY A 102 -8.31 19.11 -4.85
N LEU A 103 -7.49 18.72 -3.90
CA LEU A 103 -6.19 19.35 -3.66
C LEU A 103 -5.07 18.57 -4.32
N SER A 104 -4.02 19.29 -4.75
CA SER A 104 -2.82 18.65 -5.26
C SER A 104 -2.06 17.98 -4.11
N ALA A 105 -1.22 17.02 -4.44
CA ALA A 105 -0.36 16.37 -3.44
C ALA A 105 0.52 17.40 -2.72
N LYS A 106 0.97 18.41 -3.46
CA LYS A 106 1.80 19.48 -2.90
C LYS A 106 1.05 20.27 -1.82
N ARG A 107 -0.22 20.59 -2.10
CA ARG A 107 -1.04 21.32 -1.12
C ARG A 107 -1.34 20.48 0.11
N VAL A 108 -1.64 19.22 -0.09
CA VAL A 108 -1.89 18.29 1.03
C VAL A 108 -0.64 18.19 1.89
N SER A 109 0.53 18.05 1.26
CA SER A 109 1.80 17.99 2.00
C SER A 109 2.06 19.25 2.79
N ALA A 110 1.73 20.42 2.23
CA ALA A 110 1.91 21.70 2.91
C ALA A 110 1.01 21.79 4.15
N ILE A 111 -0.24 21.38 4.01
CA ILE A 111 -1.19 21.37 5.13
C ILE A 111 -0.72 20.38 6.21
N SER A 112 -0.25 19.21 5.80
CA SER A 112 0.26 18.20 6.71
C SER A 112 1.43 18.74 7.54
N ARG A 113 2.34 19.48 6.90
CA ARG A 113 3.47 20.10 7.60
C ARG A 113 2.99 21.13 8.61
N GLN A 114 2.00 21.95 8.26
CA GLN A 114 1.44 22.94 9.17
C GLN A 114 0.86 22.29 10.42
N ILE A 115 0.12 21.21 10.22
CA ILE A 115 -0.47 20.45 11.36
C ILE A 115 0.64 19.90 12.24
N ARG A 116 1.63 19.25 11.63
CA ARG A 116 2.73 18.61 12.36
C ARG A 116 3.56 19.63 13.13
N ASP A 117 3.80 20.78 12.53
CA ASP A 117 4.64 21.82 13.14
C ASP A 117 3.87 22.73 14.07
N GLY A 118 2.55 22.58 14.13
CA GLY A 118 1.71 23.43 14.99
C GLY A 118 1.67 24.88 14.54
N ASP A 119 1.83 25.11 13.26
CA ASP A 119 1.93 26.44 12.69
C ASP A 119 0.56 26.92 12.18
N TRP A 120 -0.30 27.27 13.12
CA TRP A 120 -1.62 27.85 12.84
C TRP A 120 -2.00 28.94 13.80
#